data_e7cfa80154447f69bebb3322a01cd44d
#
_entry.id   e7cfa80154447f69bebb3322a01cd44d
#
_cell.length_a   1.000
_cell.length_b   1.000
_cell.length_c   1.000
_cell.angle_alpha   90.00
_cell.angle_beta   90.00
_cell.angle_gamma   90.00
#
_symmetry.space_group_name_H-M   'P 1'
#
loop_
_entity.id
_entity.type
_entity.pdbx_description
1 polymer ?
#
loop_
_entity_poly.entity_id
_entity_poly.type
_entity_poly.pdbx_seq_one_letter_code
_entity_poly.pdbx_strand_id
1 'polypeptide(L)'
;VGNRGHERELIWRTARRAGRPSNSYGLSFIDNALWDLAGKAYNASLSQMLGGFRETIPAYASCHNGDRLDNLPNKEAVVDFFLGLKEKGWKGFKMHSWHEGDKWEEAENVAYMREKLGERTELMLDPACVFDSLNDAIFVGKACEEAGFRWYEDPIRPLGIGIHQHKALREALNIPILQTEHVVGPEQ
;
A
#
# COMPACT_ATOMS: atom_id res chain seq x y z
N VAL A 1 -20.17 -11.58 -25.15
CA VAL A 1 -21.61 -11.79 -24.96
C VAL A 1 -21.87 -13.28 -25.17
N GLY A 2 -22.52 -13.96 -24.20
CA GLY A 2 -22.85 -15.37 -24.29
C GLY A 2 -22.05 -16.35 -23.45
N ASN A 3 -20.97 -15.90 -22.76
CA ASN A 3 -20.24 -16.75 -21.83
C ASN A 3 -21.04 -16.95 -20.53
N ARG A 4 -21.03 -18.19 -20.02
CA ARG A 4 -21.66 -18.49 -18.74
C ARG A 4 -20.79 -17.98 -17.60
N GLY A 5 -21.37 -17.41 -16.55
CA GLY A 5 -20.62 -16.82 -15.44
C GLY A 5 -19.65 -17.77 -14.72
N HIS A 6 -19.86 -19.10 -14.85
CA HIS A 6 -18.94 -20.10 -14.31
C HIS A 6 -17.67 -20.34 -15.18
N GLU A 7 -17.64 -19.81 -16.40
CA GLU A 7 -16.46 -19.85 -17.29
C GLU A 7 -15.49 -18.70 -16.98
N ARG A 8 -15.22 -18.43 -15.70
CA ARG A 8 -14.46 -17.29 -15.21
C ARG A 8 -13.09 -17.15 -15.89
N GLU A 9 -12.33 -18.24 -16.02
CA GLU A 9 -11.00 -18.22 -16.66
C GLU A 9 -11.07 -17.84 -18.14
N LEU A 10 -12.08 -18.31 -18.85
CA LEU A 10 -12.29 -17.97 -20.26
C LEU A 10 -12.65 -16.49 -20.42
N ILE A 11 -13.53 -15.99 -19.55
CA ILE A 11 -13.95 -14.58 -19.54
C ILE A 11 -12.73 -13.70 -19.24
N TRP A 12 -11.97 -14.04 -18.18
CA TRP A 12 -10.78 -13.29 -17.79
C TRP A 12 -9.73 -13.23 -18.90
N ARG A 13 -9.39 -14.36 -19.52
CA ARG A 13 -8.42 -14.43 -20.64
C ARG A 13 -8.88 -13.62 -21.84
N THR A 14 -10.18 -13.68 -22.16
CA THR A 14 -10.76 -12.93 -23.27
C THR A 14 -10.73 -11.42 -23.01
N ALA A 15 -11.13 -11.02 -21.82
CA ALA A 15 -11.13 -9.63 -21.39
C ALA A 15 -9.70 -9.05 -21.31
N ARG A 16 -8.74 -9.82 -20.78
CA ARG A 16 -7.32 -9.42 -20.73
C ARG A 16 -6.75 -9.22 -22.15
N ARG A 17 -7.08 -10.10 -23.08
CA ARG A 17 -6.66 -9.95 -24.47
C ARG A 17 -7.24 -8.70 -25.13
N ALA A 18 -8.50 -8.41 -24.87
CA ALA A 18 -9.18 -7.22 -25.39
C ALA A 18 -8.64 -5.93 -24.74
N GLY A 19 -8.32 -5.97 -23.44
CA GLY A 19 -7.83 -4.84 -22.66
C GLY A 19 -6.34 -4.51 -22.83
N ARG A 20 -5.59 -5.24 -23.67
CA ARG A 20 -4.14 -5.01 -23.89
C ARG A 20 -3.76 -3.54 -24.16
N PRO A 21 -4.48 -2.80 -25.02
CA PRO A 21 -4.12 -1.42 -25.32
C PRO A 21 -4.24 -0.46 -24.13
N SER A 22 -5.03 -0.82 -23.12
CA SER A 22 -5.30 -0.03 -21.92
C SER A 22 -4.66 -0.63 -20.65
N ASN A 23 -3.60 -1.44 -20.79
CA ASN A 23 -2.98 -2.16 -19.67
C ASN A 23 -3.99 -2.96 -18.83
N SER A 24 -5.09 -3.38 -19.43
CA SER A 24 -6.14 -4.14 -18.75
C SER A 24 -6.82 -3.41 -17.59
N TYR A 25 -6.74 -2.08 -17.51
CA TYR A 25 -7.49 -1.31 -16.52
C TYR A 25 -8.98 -1.66 -16.56
N GLY A 26 -9.56 -1.84 -15.38
CA GLY A 26 -10.97 -2.20 -15.24
C GLY A 26 -11.28 -3.71 -15.29
N LEU A 27 -10.31 -4.57 -15.60
CA LEU A 27 -10.52 -6.03 -15.53
C LEU A 27 -10.85 -6.52 -14.13
N SER A 28 -10.29 -5.90 -13.11
CA SER A 28 -10.54 -6.24 -11.71
C SER A 28 -12.01 -6.17 -11.33
N PHE A 29 -12.77 -5.22 -11.88
CA PHE A 29 -14.21 -5.12 -11.62
C PHE A 29 -14.98 -6.34 -12.12
N ILE A 30 -14.62 -6.82 -13.33
CA ILE A 30 -15.25 -8.00 -13.92
C ILE A 30 -14.82 -9.26 -13.14
N ASP A 31 -13.55 -9.41 -12.84
CA ASP A 31 -13.03 -10.60 -12.14
C ASP A 31 -13.60 -10.70 -10.72
N ASN A 32 -13.64 -9.61 -9.97
CA ASN A 32 -14.23 -9.57 -8.64
C ASN A 32 -15.73 -9.96 -8.67
N ALA A 33 -16.47 -9.46 -9.66
CA ALA A 33 -17.90 -9.83 -9.84
C ALA A 33 -18.08 -11.31 -10.20
N LEU A 34 -17.18 -11.89 -10.98
CA LEU A 34 -17.21 -13.31 -11.33
C LEU A 34 -16.85 -14.20 -10.13
N TRP A 35 -15.92 -13.78 -9.27
CA TRP A 35 -15.61 -14.46 -8.03
C TRP A 35 -16.77 -14.42 -7.04
N ASP A 36 -17.43 -13.26 -6.89
CA ASP A 36 -18.62 -13.10 -6.06
C ASP A 36 -19.78 -14.00 -6.57
N LEU A 37 -20.01 -14.01 -7.88
CA LEU A 37 -20.99 -14.89 -8.50
C LEU A 37 -20.70 -16.37 -8.23
N ALA A 38 -19.44 -16.78 -8.35
CA ALA A 38 -19.02 -18.16 -8.09
C ALA A 38 -19.22 -18.53 -6.61
N GLY A 39 -18.83 -17.64 -5.67
CA GLY A 39 -19.05 -17.84 -4.25
C GLY A 39 -20.52 -18.04 -3.90
N LYS A 40 -21.41 -17.23 -4.48
CA LYS A 40 -22.86 -17.38 -4.32
C LYS A 40 -23.39 -18.67 -4.93
N ALA A 41 -22.91 -19.04 -6.11
CA ALA A 41 -23.33 -20.25 -6.79
C ALA A 41 -22.92 -21.55 -6.06
N TYR A 42 -21.74 -21.53 -5.44
CA TYR A 42 -21.22 -22.68 -4.67
C TYR A 42 -21.53 -22.62 -3.18
N ASN A 43 -22.20 -21.56 -2.72
CA ASN A 43 -22.45 -21.29 -1.30
C ASN A 43 -21.16 -21.38 -0.45
N ALA A 44 -20.10 -20.81 -0.96
CA ALA A 44 -18.77 -20.82 -0.34
C ALA A 44 -18.20 -19.39 -0.28
N SER A 45 -17.48 -19.08 0.82
CA SER A 45 -16.76 -17.81 0.92
C SER A 45 -15.58 -17.81 -0.07
N LEU A 46 -15.14 -16.62 -0.48
CA LEU A 46 -13.96 -16.46 -1.33
C LEU A 46 -12.71 -17.07 -0.66
N SER A 47 -12.57 -16.91 0.65
CA SER A 47 -11.50 -17.55 1.42
C SER A 47 -11.50 -19.08 1.26
N GLN A 48 -12.66 -19.72 1.38
CA GLN A 48 -12.80 -21.17 1.19
C GLN A 48 -12.45 -21.57 -0.25
N MET A 49 -12.91 -20.82 -1.24
CA MET A 49 -12.63 -21.08 -2.66
C MET A 49 -11.15 -20.93 -3.01
N LEU A 50 -10.43 -20.10 -2.28
CA LEU A 50 -8.98 -19.87 -2.43
C LEU A 50 -8.11 -20.75 -1.52
N GLY A 51 -8.71 -21.71 -0.82
CA GLY A 51 -7.98 -22.71 -0.01
C GLY A 51 -8.05 -22.52 1.50
N GLY A 52 -8.61 -21.43 2.01
CA GLY A 52 -8.95 -21.25 3.44
C GLY A 52 -7.80 -21.40 4.44
N PHE A 53 -6.57 -20.99 4.06
CA PHE A 53 -5.38 -21.24 4.88
C PHE A 53 -5.38 -20.46 6.20
N ARG A 54 -5.94 -19.23 6.21
CA ARG A 54 -5.95 -18.36 7.39
C ARG A 54 -7.36 -17.93 7.74
N GLU A 55 -7.70 -18.02 9.01
CA GLU A 55 -8.96 -17.49 9.56
C GLU A 55 -8.80 -16.04 10.02
N THR A 56 -7.60 -15.66 10.43
CA THR A 56 -7.27 -14.30 10.87
C THR A 56 -6.02 -13.78 10.16
N ILE A 57 -6.04 -12.50 9.82
CA ILE A 57 -4.92 -11.80 9.17
C ILE A 57 -4.49 -10.64 10.05
N PRO A 58 -3.18 -10.48 10.34
CA PRO A 58 -2.68 -9.28 10.99
C PRO A 58 -3.02 -8.04 10.17
N ALA A 59 -3.48 -7.00 10.84
CA ALA A 59 -3.83 -5.73 10.22
C ALA A 59 -3.08 -4.58 10.89
N TYR A 60 -2.87 -3.52 10.13
CA TYR A 60 -2.41 -2.23 10.63
C TYR A 60 -3.45 -1.15 10.36
N ALA A 61 -3.41 -0.08 11.13
CA ALA A 61 -4.20 1.10 10.87
C ALA A 61 -3.40 2.08 10.00
N SER A 62 -4.06 2.73 9.06
CA SER A 62 -3.45 3.74 8.19
C SER A 62 -4.24 5.04 8.27
N CYS A 63 -3.56 6.18 8.28
CA CYS A 63 -4.18 7.46 7.92
C CYS A 63 -4.16 7.60 6.39
N HIS A 64 -5.05 8.41 5.84
CA HIS A 64 -5.17 8.65 4.42
C HIS A 64 -4.47 9.94 4.01
N ASN A 65 -3.94 9.95 2.78
CA ASN A 65 -3.47 11.18 2.15
C ASN A 65 -4.65 12.12 1.90
N GLY A 66 -4.77 13.16 2.65
CA GLY A 66 -5.94 14.06 2.62
C GLY A 66 -6.61 14.23 3.98
N ASP A 67 -6.33 13.37 4.94
CA ASP A 67 -6.80 13.52 6.32
C ASP A 67 -6.36 14.85 6.94
N ARG A 68 -5.26 15.42 6.43
CA ARG A 68 -4.80 16.77 6.78
C ARG A 68 -5.87 17.84 6.61
N LEU A 69 -6.71 17.73 5.59
CA LEU A 69 -7.79 18.69 5.33
C LEU A 69 -9.00 18.48 6.23
N ASP A 70 -9.16 17.26 6.73
CA ASP A 70 -10.32 16.88 7.55
C ASP A 70 -10.02 17.01 9.05
N ASN A 71 -9.23 16.08 9.62
CA ASN A 71 -9.05 16.00 11.07
C ASN A 71 -7.60 15.78 11.52
N LEU A 72 -6.66 15.53 10.61
CA LEU A 72 -5.25 15.23 10.91
C LEU A 72 -4.32 16.28 10.27
N PRO A 73 -4.33 17.53 10.75
CA PRO A 73 -3.65 18.63 10.08
C PRO A 73 -2.13 18.63 10.23
N ASN A 74 -1.58 17.85 11.16
CA ASN A 74 -0.14 17.81 11.48
C ASN A 74 0.25 16.47 12.10
N LYS A 75 1.57 16.27 12.30
CA LYS A 75 2.13 15.04 12.88
C LYS A 75 1.62 14.73 14.28
N GLU A 76 1.33 15.75 15.06
CA GLU A 76 0.80 15.61 16.42
C GLU A 76 -0.59 14.97 16.38
N ALA A 77 -1.48 15.48 15.54
CA ALA A 77 -2.83 14.93 15.37
C ALA A 77 -2.81 13.48 14.84
N VAL A 78 -1.90 13.16 13.92
CA VAL A 78 -1.71 11.79 13.42
C VAL A 78 -1.26 10.86 14.54
N VAL A 79 -0.29 11.28 15.33
CA VAL A 79 0.20 10.48 16.46
C VAL A 79 -0.88 10.29 17.52
N ASP A 80 -1.63 11.32 17.86
CA ASP A 80 -2.74 11.23 18.82
C ASP A 80 -3.83 10.26 18.33
N PHE A 81 -4.15 10.31 17.04
CA PHE A 81 -5.05 9.35 16.41
C PHE A 81 -4.54 7.91 16.55
N PHE A 82 -3.27 7.67 16.25
CA PHE A 82 -2.66 6.34 16.37
C PHE A 82 -2.54 5.89 17.83
N LEU A 83 -2.27 6.76 18.77
CA LEU A 83 -2.28 6.45 20.21
C LEU A 83 -3.66 5.97 20.64
N GLY A 84 -4.73 6.66 20.22
CA GLY A 84 -6.09 6.23 20.52
C GLY A 84 -6.46 4.87 19.89
N LEU A 85 -5.88 4.52 18.74
CA LEU A 85 -6.03 3.19 18.15
C LEU A 85 -5.18 2.14 18.88
N LYS A 86 -3.98 2.51 19.32
CA LYS A 86 -3.10 1.63 20.11
C LYS A 86 -3.75 1.21 21.42
N GLU A 87 -4.46 2.10 22.09
CA GLU A 87 -5.26 1.79 23.28
C GLU A 87 -6.37 0.76 22.98
N LYS A 88 -6.90 0.74 21.76
CA LYS A 88 -7.88 -0.25 21.29
C LYS A 88 -7.25 -1.58 20.85
N GLY A 89 -5.92 -1.73 20.99
CA GLY A 89 -5.20 -2.96 20.71
C GLY A 89 -4.53 -3.06 19.33
N TRP A 90 -4.56 -2.02 18.50
CA TRP A 90 -3.81 -1.97 17.25
C TRP A 90 -2.30 -1.95 17.54
N LYS A 91 -1.53 -2.66 16.70
CA LYS A 91 -0.08 -2.84 16.92
C LYS A 91 0.79 -2.26 15.81
N GLY A 92 0.20 -1.95 14.67
CA GLY A 92 0.89 -1.42 13.51
C GLY A 92 0.18 -0.21 12.95
N PHE A 93 0.96 0.78 12.47
CA PHE A 93 0.44 2.04 11.94
C PHE A 93 1.22 2.45 10.71
N LYS A 94 0.51 2.80 9.64
CA LYS A 94 1.09 3.34 8.42
C LYS A 94 0.74 4.82 8.31
N MET A 95 1.77 5.67 8.30
CA MET A 95 1.62 7.06 7.94
C MET A 95 1.57 7.16 6.43
N HIS A 96 0.51 7.73 5.91
CA HIS A 96 0.38 8.07 4.52
C HIS A 96 0.65 9.56 4.35
N SER A 97 1.77 9.90 3.73
CA SER A 97 2.24 11.28 3.64
C SER A 97 1.30 12.15 2.81
N TRP A 98 1.23 13.41 3.19
CA TRP A 98 0.54 14.46 2.43
C TRP A 98 1.43 15.67 2.16
N HIS A 99 2.72 15.56 2.52
CA HIS A 99 3.70 16.61 2.24
C HIS A 99 4.12 16.52 0.79
N GLU A 100 4.08 17.61 0.08
CA GLU A 100 4.37 17.68 -1.35
C GLU A 100 5.88 17.46 -1.67
N GLY A 101 6.46 16.43 -1.06
CA GLY A 101 7.86 16.03 -1.28
C GLY A 101 8.89 16.78 -0.43
N ASP A 102 8.49 17.43 0.66
CA ASP A 102 9.46 17.99 1.63
C ASP A 102 10.09 16.85 2.45
N LYS A 103 11.30 16.47 2.03
CA LYS A 103 12.05 15.39 2.68
C LYS A 103 12.44 15.68 4.13
N TRP A 104 12.64 16.94 4.50
CA TRP A 104 13.01 17.31 5.86
C TRP A 104 11.85 17.14 6.81
N GLU A 105 10.69 17.66 6.42
CA GLU A 105 9.46 17.49 7.18
C GLU A 105 9.09 16.02 7.31
N GLU A 106 9.24 15.24 6.23
CA GLU A 106 8.94 13.81 6.25
C GLU A 106 9.86 13.03 7.18
N ALA A 107 11.17 13.32 7.16
CA ALA A 107 12.12 12.69 8.07
C ALA A 107 11.86 13.05 9.54
N GLU A 108 11.47 14.30 9.81
CA GLU A 108 11.06 14.72 11.16
C GLU A 108 9.79 13.99 11.62
N ASN A 109 8.82 13.80 10.75
CA ASN A 109 7.60 13.06 11.05
C ASN A 109 7.88 11.60 11.38
N VAL A 110 8.78 10.96 10.63
CA VAL A 110 9.26 9.59 10.89
C VAL A 110 9.86 9.46 12.28
N ALA A 111 10.79 10.36 12.62
CA ALA A 111 11.44 10.37 13.93
C ALA A 111 10.43 10.63 15.06
N TYR A 112 9.54 11.60 14.87
CA TYR A 112 8.49 11.94 15.82
C TYR A 112 7.53 10.79 16.09
N MET A 113 7.07 10.09 15.04
CA MET A 113 6.22 8.92 15.18
C MET A 113 6.90 7.83 16.03
N ARG A 114 8.17 7.53 15.76
CA ARG A 114 8.90 6.52 16.52
C ARG A 114 9.03 6.93 17.99
N GLU A 115 9.38 8.18 18.26
CA GLU A 115 9.49 8.69 19.63
C GLU A 115 8.19 8.53 20.42
N LYS A 116 7.07 8.93 19.82
CA LYS A 116 5.77 8.98 20.52
C LYS A 116 5.06 7.63 20.58
N LEU A 117 5.14 6.82 19.54
CA LEU A 117 4.46 5.52 19.50
C LEU A 117 5.30 4.40 20.15
N GLY A 118 6.59 4.64 20.38
CA GLY A 118 7.47 3.73 21.10
C GLY A 118 8.11 2.64 20.24
N GLU A 119 9.21 2.08 20.73
CA GLU A 119 10.13 1.19 20.00
C GLU A 119 9.50 -0.12 19.51
N ARG A 120 8.48 -0.63 20.19
CA ARG A 120 7.84 -1.92 19.87
C ARG A 120 6.62 -1.80 18.95
N THR A 121 6.34 -0.61 18.46
CA THR A 121 5.22 -0.38 17.55
C THR A 121 5.69 -0.64 16.11
N GLU A 122 4.93 -1.43 15.36
CA GLU A 122 5.17 -1.62 13.93
C GLU A 122 4.79 -0.34 13.18
N LEU A 123 5.76 0.33 12.57
CA LEU A 123 5.56 1.58 11.84
C LEU A 123 5.91 1.40 10.38
N MET A 124 5.14 2.02 9.51
CA MET A 124 5.31 2.01 8.08
C MET A 124 5.12 3.42 7.53
N LEU A 125 5.82 3.73 6.44
CA LEU A 125 5.69 4.99 5.73
C LEU A 125 5.29 4.75 4.27
N ASP A 126 4.30 5.51 3.82
CA ASP A 126 3.81 5.54 2.44
C ASP A 126 3.75 7.01 1.96
N PRO A 127 4.80 7.49 1.30
CA PRO A 127 4.83 8.88 0.81
C PRO A 127 3.95 9.15 -0.43
N ALA A 128 3.16 8.19 -0.88
CA ALA A 128 2.23 8.38 -2.00
C ALA A 128 2.92 8.91 -3.29
N CYS A 129 4.07 8.37 -3.63
CA CYS A 129 4.82 8.74 -4.84
C CYS A 129 5.18 10.25 -4.93
N VAL A 130 5.50 10.89 -3.81
CA VAL A 130 5.72 12.36 -3.80
C VAL A 130 7.11 12.80 -4.22
N PHE A 131 8.14 11.93 -4.14
CA PHE A 131 9.52 12.31 -4.42
C PHE A 131 9.86 12.24 -5.92
N ASP A 132 10.24 13.38 -6.50
CA ASP A 132 10.76 13.45 -7.87
C ASP A 132 12.25 13.03 -7.94
N SER A 133 12.97 13.16 -6.82
CA SER A 133 14.40 12.87 -6.71
C SER A 133 14.64 11.55 -5.98
N LEU A 134 15.42 10.67 -6.61
CA LEU A 134 15.91 9.45 -5.95
C LEU A 134 16.70 9.76 -4.66
N ASN A 135 17.49 10.83 -4.66
CA ASN A 135 18.26 11.22 -3.48
C ASN A 135 17.36 11.64 -2.32
N ASP A 136 16.23 12.31 -2.59
CA ASP A 136 15.28 12.71 -1.57
C ASP A 136 14.53 11.50 -1.00
N ALA A 137 14.15 10.57 -1.87
CA ALA A 137 13.59 9.29 -1.43
C ALA A 137 14.57 8.48 -0.57
N ILE A 138 15.87 8.44 -0.94
CA ILE A 138 16.92 7.79 -0.14
C ILE A 138 17.07 8.50 1.22
N PHE A 139 17.05 9.82 1.25
CA PHE A 139 17.19 10.60 2.48
C PHE A 139 16.11 10.23 3.51
N VAL A 140 14.84 10.20 3.08
CA VAL A 140 13.71 9.80 3.93
C VAL A 140 13.76 8.32 4.27
N GLY A 141 14.15 7.47 3.32
CA GLY A 141 14.34 6.04 3.56
C GLY A 141 15.39 5.76 4.64
N LYS A 142 16.46 6.56 4.72
CA LYS A 142 17.45 6.48 5.81
C LYS A 142 16.85 6.83 7.16
N ALA A 143 16.02 7.86 7.23
CA ALA A 143 15.30 8.19 8.46
C ALA A 143 14.37 7.04 8.89
N CYS A 144 13.70 6.39 7.94
CA CYS A 144 12.89 5.20 8.24
C CYS A 144 13.73 4.02 8.76
N GLU A 145 14.92 3.78 8.20
CA GLU A 145 15.87 2.77 8.71
C GLU A 145 16.27 3.06 10.15
N GLU A 146 16.73 4.28 10.43
CA GLU A 146 17.17 4.72 11.75
C GLU A 146 16.04 4.62 12.78
N ALA A 147 14.82 4.96 12.37
CA ALA A 147 13.63 4.85 13.19
C ALA A 147 13.07 3.41 13.29
N GLY A 148 13.66 2.43 12.62
CA GLY A 148 13.23 1.03 12.65
C GLY A 148 11.82 0.81 12.09
N PHE A 149 11.49 1.48 10.99
CA PHE A 149 10.24 1.25 10.27
C PHE A 149 10.26 -0.11 9.58
N ARG A 150 9.08 -0.73 9.44
CA ARG A 150 8.92 -2.06 8.88
C ARG A 150 9.09 -2.10 7.37
N TRP A 151 8.54 -1.11 6.66
CA TRP A 151 8.74 -0.90 5.23
C TRP A 151 8.55 0.57 4.84
N TYR A 152 9.04 0.88 3.65
CA TYR A 152 8.93 2.15 2.96
C TYR A 152 8.23 1.92 1.62
N GLU A 153 7.03 2.49 1.44
CA GLU A 153 6.11 2.17 0.35
C GLU A 153 6.05 3.30 -0.68
N ASP A 154 6.07 2.95 -1.95
CA ASP A 154 5.86 3.80 -3.12
C ASP A 154 6.39 5.25 -3.01
N PRO A 155 7.69 5.46 -2.70
CA PRO A 155 8.20 6.81 -2.44
C PRO A 155 8.40 7.67 -3.68
N ILE A 156 8.57 7.07 -4.87
CA ILE A 156 9.10 7.76 -6.06
C ILE A 156 8.02 8.00 -7.11
N ARG A 157 7.98 9.25 -7.61
CA ARG A 157 7.23 9.65 -8.80
C ARG A 157 7.97 9.21 -10.09
N PRO A 158 7.32 8.89 -11.22
CA PRO A 158 5.88 8.88 -11.40
C PRO A 158 5.23 7.54 -10.99
N LEU A 159 4.20 7.61 -10.18
CA LEU A 159 3.25 6.52 -9.88
C LEU A 159 3.89 5.19 -9.41
N GLY A 160 5.06 5.20 -8.79
CA GLY A 160 5.67 4.02 -8.18
C GLY A 160 6.11 2.90 -9.15
N ILE A 161 6.04 3.06 -10.47
CA ILE A 161 6.35 2.01 -11.45
C ILE A 161 7.76 2.05 -12.04
N GLY A 162 8.62 2.91 -11.53
CA GLY A 162 10.00 3.06 -12.02
C GLY A 162 10.92 1.93 -11.52
N ILE A 163 10.99 0.81 -12.23
CA ILE A 163 11.82 -0.36 -11.86
C ILE A 163 13.27 0.02 -11.54
N HIS A 164 13.87 0.89 -12.35
CA HIS A 164 15.28 1.28 -12.17
C HIS A 164 15.50 2.11 -10.91
N GLN A 165 14.57 3.04 -10.61
CA GLN A 165 14.64 3.86 -9.40
C GLN A 165 14.41 2.99 -8.15
N HIS A 166 13.44 2.08 -8.17
CA HIS A 166 13.19 1.18 -7.06
C HIS A 166 14.34 0.19 -6.82
N LYS A 167 14.99 -0.29 -7.89
CA LYS A 167 16.21 -1.08 -7.77
C LYS A 167 17.32 -0.28 -7.09
N ALA A 168 17.57 0.95 -7.54
CA ALA A 168 18.58 1.82 -6.94
C ALA A 168 18.25 2.18 -5.48
N LEU A 169 16.97 2.42 -5.17
CA LEU A 169 16.50 2.65 -3.82
C LEU A 169 16.77 1.45 -2.91
N ARG A 170 16.45 0.25 -3.39
CA ARG A 170 16.69 -1.00 -2.68
C ARG A 170 18.17 -1.32 -2.49
N GLU A 171 19.04 -0.90 -3.41
CA GLU A 171 20.50 -1.03 -3.28
C GLU A 171 21.09 -0.03 -2.27
N ALA A 172 20.45 1.13 -2.09
CA ALA A 172 20.88 2.17 -1.17
C ALA A 172 20.34 2.01 0.27
N LEU A 173 19.27 1.24 0.45
CA LEU A 173 18.55 1.09 1.70
C LEU A 173 18.48 -0.38 2.15
N ASN A 174 18.50 -0.61 3.47
CA ASN A 174 18.29 -1.94 4.05
C ASN A 174 16.83 -2.18 4.50
N ILE A 175 16.02 -1.12 4.59
CA ILE A 175 14.59 -1.26 4.86
C ILE A 175 13.88 -1.94 3.70
N PRO A 176 12.89 -2.82 3.93
CA PRO A 176 12.04 -3.36 2.87
C PRO A 176 11.36 -2.24 2.09
N ILE A 177 11.47 -2.29 0.77
CA ILE A 177 10.76 -1.39 -0.13
C ILE A 177 9.51 -2.12 -0.62
N LEU A 178 8.35 -1.52 -0.39
CA LEU A 178 7.07 -1.99 -0.90
C LEU A 178 6.68 -1.14 -2.10
N GLN A 179 6.30 -1.81 -3.18
CA GLN A 179 5.83 -1.17 -4.41
C GLN A 179 4.79 -2.07 -5.04
N THR A 180 3.61 -1.63 -5.23
CA THR A 180 2.65 -2.49 -5.93
C THR A 180 1.33 -1.83 -6.29
N GLU A 181 0.92 -0.74 -5.67
CA GLU A 181 -0.44 -0.22 -5.89
C GLU A 181 -0.70 0.24 -7.33
N HIS A 182 0.34 0.66 -8.05
CA HIS A 182 0.25 1.09 -9.44
C HIS A 182 0.67 0.02 -10.45
N VAL A 183 1.05 -1.17 -9.99
CA VAL A 183 1.43 -2.31 -10.84
C VAL A 183 0.19 -3.06 -11.30
N VAL A 184 0.01 -3.17 -12.60
CA VAL A 184 -1.22 -3.74 -13.20
C VAL A 184 -1.09 -5.23 -13.52
N GLY A 185 0.10 -5.77 -13.53
CA GLY A 185 0.31 -7.16 -13.87
C GLY A 185 1.72 -7.66 -13.52
N PRO A 186 1.91 -8.99 -13.51
CA PRO A 186 3.18 -9.59 -13.14
C PRO A 186 4.33 -9.32 -14.14
N GLU A 187 4.02 -8.70 -15.26
CA GLU A 187 4.99 -8.33 -16.29
C GLU A 187 5.66 -6.96 -16.05
N GLN A 188 5.23 -6.20 -15.04
CA GLN A 188 5.77 -4.88 -14.68
C GLN A 188 6.76 -4.91 -13.52
#